data_7ddd799a8dd2751daf8ad487b99c503b
#
_entry.id   7ddd799a8dd2751daf8ad487b99c503b
#
_cell.length_a   1.000
_cell.length_b   1.000
_cell.length_c   1.000
_cell.angle_alpha   90.00
_cell.angle_beta   90.00
_cell.angle_gamma   90.00
#
_symmetry.space_group_name_H-M   'P 1'
#
loop_
_entity.id
_entity.type
_entity.pdbx_description
1 polymer ?
#
loop_
_entity_poly.entity_id
_entity_poly.type
_entity_poly.pdbx_seq_one_letter_code
_entity_poly.pdbx_strand_id
1 'polypeptide(L)'
;MERYNFKETESKWQKIWESEKTFSTKVDKNKKKFYCLEMFPYPSGKIHMGHVRNYTIGDVLARYKTLQDYNVLHPMGWDSFGMPAENAARQNKLDPKTWTEKNISVMKTQLKKLGLSIDWDKEISTCSPDYYRPVSYTHLRAHETLQH
;
A
#
# COMPACT_ATOMS: atom_id res chain seq x y z
N MET A 1 12.21 -20.44 -32.37
CA MET A 1 11.26 -19.80 -31.45
C MET A 1 12.00 -18.72 -30.66
N GLU A 2 11.55 -17.51 -30.77
CA GLU A 2 12.06 -16.41 -29.94
C GLU A 2 11.81 -16.70 -28.47
N ARG A 3 12.84 -16.60 -27.62
CA ARG A 3 12.70 -16.89 -26.20
C ARG A 3 11.95 -15.74 -25.53
N TYR A 4 10.93 -16.03 -24.74
CA TYR A 4 10.17 -15.02 -23.98
C TYR A 4 11.10 -14.07 -23.20
N ASN A 5 11.03 -12.77 -23.54
CA ASN A 5 11.81 -11.72 -22.87
C ASN A 5 10.99 -11.09 -21.75
N PHE A 6 11.13 -11.64 -20.56
CA PHE A 6 10.37 -11.18 -19.39
C PHE A 6 10.66 -9.71 -19.02
N LYS A 7 11.90 -9.24 -19.20
CA LYS A 7 12.28 -7.85 -18.83
C LYS A 7 11.53 -6.81 -19.66
N GLU A 8 11.45 -7.03 -20.97
CA GLU A 8 10.70 -6.14 -21.87
C GLU A 8 9.20 -6.23 -21.64
N THR A 9 8.69 -7.44 -21.49
CA THR A 9 7.26 -7.69 -21.27
C THR A 9 6.77 -7.09 -19.97
N GLU A 10 7.47 -7.32 -18.87
CA GLU A 10 7.12 -6.75 -17.57
C GLU A 10 7.16 -5.23 -17.59
N SER A 11 8.23 -4.65 -18.14
CA SER A 11 8.37 -3.19 -18.26
C SER A 11 7.28 -2.57 -19.12
N LYS A 12 6.90 -3.23 -20.23
CA LYS A 12 5.81 -2.80 -21.10
C LYS A 12 4.48 -2.77 -20.36
N TRP A 13 4.11 -3.86 -19.71
CA TRP A 13 2.81 -3.98 -19.04
C TRP A 13 2.69 -3.08 -17.82
N GLN A 14 3.74 -2.93 -17.03
CA GLN A 14 3.73 -2.02 -15.89
C GLN A 14 3.49 -0.56 -16.33
N LYS A 15 4.10 -0.13 -17.45
CA LYS A 15 3.85 1.19 -18.02
C LYS A 15 2.41 1.36 -18.51
N ILE A 16 1.84 0.34 -19.14
CA ILE A 16 0.44 0.36 -19.59
C ILE A 16 -0.50 0.48 -18.38
N TRP A 17 -0.33 -0.37 -17.36
CA TRP A 17 -1.15 -0.34 -16.14
C TRP A 17 -1.08 1.00 -15.41
N GLU A 18 0.08 1.64 -15.38
CA GLU A 18 0.25 2.96 -14.77
C GLU A 18 -0.44 4.06 -15.59
N SER A 19 -0.27 4.06 -16.92
CA SER A 19 -0.86 5.07 -17.80
C SER A 19 -2.39 4.97 -17.89
N GLU A 20 -2.92 3.75 -17.94
CA GLU A 20 -4.37 3.48 -18.01
C GLU A 20 -5.05 3.46 -16.64
N LYS A 21 -4.28 3.54 -15.55
CA LYS A 21 -4.78 3.41 -14.17
C LYS A 21 -5.60 2.13 -13.97
N THR A 22 -5.12 1.02 -14.55
CA THR A 22 -5.84 -0.25 -14.65
C THR A 22 -6.35 -0.76 -13.30
N PHE A 23 -5.63 -0.51 -12.21
CA PHE A 23 -5.98 -0.96 -10.87
C PHE A 23 -6.62 0.13 -9.99
N SER A 24 -6.90 1.30 -10.55
CA SER A 24 -7.55 2.38 -9.82
C SER A 24 -9.03 2.08 -9.62
N THR A 25 -9.47 2.07 -8.37
CA THR A 25 -10.83 1.71 -7.98
C THR A 25 -11.73 2.94 -7.97
N LYS A 26 -12.82 2.87 -8.75
CA LYS A 26 -13.92 3.84 -8.72
C LYS A 26 -15.15 3.19 -8.09
N VAL A 27 -15.93 3.98 -7.37
CA VAL A 27 -17.18 3.48 -6.77
C VAL A 27 -18.15 3.10 -7.88
N ASP A 28 -18.47 1.82 -7.98
CA ASP A 28 -19.52 1.28 -8.84
C ASP A 28 -20.62 0.65 -7.98
N LYS A 29 -21.84 1.21 -8.07
CA LYS A 29 -22.99 0.75 -7.28
C LYS A 29 -23.60 -0.55 -7.84
N ASN A 30 -23.30 -0.90 -9.08
CA ASN A 30 -23.85 -2.08 -9.76
C ASN A 30 -23.02 -3.34 -9.52
N LYS A 31 -21.80 -3.19 -9.03
CA LYS A 31 -20.89 -4.30 -8.75
C LYS A 31 -20.84 -4.63 -7.26
N LYS A 32 -20.68 -5.92 -6.96
CA LYS A 32 -20.37 -6.37 -5.60
C LYS A 32 -19.00 -5.84 -5.19
N LYS A 33 -18.92 -5.27 -4.00
CA LYS A 33 -17.66 -4.72 -3.46
C LYS A 33 -16.81 -5.82 -2.86
N PHE A 34 -15.50 -5.71 -3.05
CA PHE A 34 -14.53 -6.55 -2.37
C PHE A 34 -13.36 -5.68 -1.89
N TYR A 35 -13.03 -5.79 -0.61
CA TYR A 35 -11.91 -5.09 0.00
C TYR A 35 -10.79 -6.10 0.26
N CYS A 36 -9.69 -5.96 -0.45
CA CYS A 36 -8.49 -6.77 -0.29
C CYS A 36 -7.46 -5.96 0.49
N LEU A 37 -7.26 -6.31 1.75
CA LEU A 37 -6.31 -5.63 2.63
C LEU A 37 -5.26 -6.63 3.11
N GLU A 38 -4.00 -6.29 2.87
CA GLU A 38 -2.87 -6.93 3.53
C GLU A 38 -2.31 -6.02 4.63
N MET A 39 -1.49 -6.61 5.49
CA MET A 39 -0.80 -5.85 6.53
C MET A 39 0.13 -4.81 5.90
N PHE A 40 -0.02 -3.56 6.33
CA PHE A 40 0.84 -2.47 5.86
C PHE A 40 2.30 -2.71 6.27
N PRO A 41 3.25 -2.55 5.36
CA PRO A 41 4.65 -2.74 5.68
C PRO A 41 5.16 -1.60 6.57
N TYR A 42 6.06 -1.97 7.45
CA TYR A 42 6.84 -1.02 8.22
C TYR A 42 7.98 -0.47 7.34
N PRO A 43 8.15 0.84 7.16
CA PRO A 43 9.17 1.40 6.26
C PRO A 43 10.56 1.39 6.90
N SER A 44 11.11 0.19 7.10
CA SER A 44 12.41 -0.03 7.76
C SER A 44 13.60 -0.14 6.80
N GLY A 45 13.38 0.03 5.49
CA GLY A 45 14.44 0.01 4.49
C GLY A 45 14.07 -0.64 3.16
N LYS A 46 14.30 -1.95 3.01
CA LYS A 46 14.03 -2.70 1.76
C LYS A 46 12.99 -3.78 2.01
N ILE A 47 12.24 -4.14 0.96
CA ILE A 47 11.37 -5.33 1.04
C ILE A 47 12.20 -6.60 1.15
N HIS A 48 11.62 -7.62 1.76
CA HIS A 48 12.17 -8.97 1.88
C HIS A 48 11.15 -10.01 1.44
N MET A 49 11.56 -11.28 1.38
CA MET A 49 10.69 -12.37 0.90
C MET A 49 9.36 -12.49 1.65
N GLY A 50 9.31 -12.12 2.93
CA GLY A 50 8.06 -12.06 3.69
C GLY A 50 7.05 -11.07 3.11
N HIS A 51 7.50 -9.89 2.70
CA HIS A 51 6.67 -8.91 1.99
C HIS A 51 6.20 -9.46 0.64
N VAL A 52 7.12 -10.06 -0.14
CA VAL A 52 6.78 -10.64 -1.45
C VAL A 52 5.68 -11.69 -1.29
N ARG A 53 5.85 -12.62 -0.33
CA ARG A 53 4.84 -13.65 -0.06
C ARG A 53 3.48 -13.07 0.32
N ASN A 54 3.47 -12.15 1.27
CA ASN A 54 2.23 -11.53 1.77
C ASN A 54 1.46 -10.85 0.63
N TYR A 55 2.11 -9.96 -0.09
CA TYR A 55 1.44 -9.17 -1.13
C TYR A 55 1.12 -9.96 -2.39
N THR A 56 1.89 -11.01 -2.70
CA THR A 56 1.53 -11.90 -3.82
C THR A 56 0.25 -12.69 -3.52
N ILE A 57 0.04 -13.14 -2.28
CA ILE A 57 -1.20 -13.85 -1.91
C ILE A 57 -2.41 -12.93 -2.07
N GLY A 58 -2.33 -11.71 -1.56
CA GLY A 58 -3.41 -10.73 -1.72
C GLY A 58 -3.63 -10.32 -3.17
N ASP A 59 -2.57 -10.15 -3.94
CA ASP A 59 -2.66 -9.82 -5.37
C ASP A 59 -3.40 -10.90 -6.18
N VAL A 60 -3.11 -12.17 -5.92
CA VAL A 60 -3.83 -13.30 -6.55
C VAL A 60 -5.31 -13.23 -6.22
N LEU A 61 -5.66 -12.99 -4.97
CA LEU A 61 -7.06 -12.88 -4.55
C LEU A 61 -7.75 -11.66 -5.16
N ALA A 62 -7.09 -10.50 -5.18
CA ALA A 62 -7.62 -9.28 -5.78
C ALA A 62 -7.90 -9.47 -7.28
N ARG A 63 -6.95 -10.03 -8.02
CA ARG A 63 -7.12 -10.34 -9.46
C ARG A 63 -8.23 -11.36 -9.69
N TYR A 64 -8.28 -12.41 -8.89
CA TYR A 64 -9.34 -13.42 -8.99
C TYR A 64 -10.73 -12.79 -8.79
N LYS A 65 -10.89 -11.91 -7.80
CA LYS A 65 -12.15 -11.20 -7.55
C LYS A 65 -12.49 -10.22 -8.67
N THR A 66 -11.51 -9.56 -9.24
CA THR A 66 -11.70 -8.70 -10.41
C THR A 66 -12.21 -9.49 -11.61
N LEU A 67 -11.66 -10.70 -11.87
CA LEU A 67 -12.14 -11.59 -12.91
C LEU A 67 -13.56 -12.13 -12.67
N GLN A 68 -14.02 -12.13 -11.41
CA GLN A 68 -15.40 -12.45 -11.05
C GLN A 68 -16.35 -11.23 -11.08
N ASP A 69 -15.94 -10.13 -11.70
CA ASP A 69 -16.68 -8.88 -11.84
C ASP A 69 -17.00 -8.16 -10.51
N TYR A 70 -16.17 -8.36 -9.48
CA TYR A 70 -16.24 -7.53 -8.27
C TYR A 70 -15.59 -6.17 -8.50
N ASN A 71 -16.12 -5.15 -7.81
CA ASN A 71 -15.43 -3.87 -7.65
C ASN A 71 -14.43 -4.01 -6.50
N VAL A 72 -13.16 -4.23 -6.85
CA VAL A 72 -12.10 -4.55 -5.88
C VAL A 72 -11.37 -3.28 -5.46
N LEU A 73 -11.31 -3.02 -4.15
CA LEU A 73 -10.41 -2.06 -3.55
C LEU A 73 -9.21 -2.80 -2.96
N HIS A 74 -8.06 -2.60 -3.56
CA HIS A 74 -6.77 -3.20 -3.13
C HIS A 74 -5.76 -2.08 -2.83
N PRO A 75 -5.86 -1.42 -1.67
CA PRO A 75 -5.03 -0.27 -1.32
C PRO A 75 -3.66 -0.70 -0.79
N MET A 76 -2.74 0.26 -0.74
CA MET A 76 -1.48 0.14 -0.01
C MET A 76 -1.42 1.21 1.08
N GLY A 77 -0.78 0.85 2.19
CA GLY A 77 -0.47 1.78 3.25
C GLY A 77 0.90 1.52 3.86
N TRP A 78 1.36 2.46 4.68
CA TRP A 78 2.63 2.38 5.39
C TRP A 78 2.38 2.50 6.88
N ASP A 79 2.78 1.47 7.64
CA ASP A 79 2.82 1.54 9.10
C ASP A 79 4.07 2.34 9.51
N SER A 80 3.94 3.65 9.44
CA SER A 80 5.05 4.60 9.45
C SER A 80 5.13 5.45 10.71
N PHE A 81 4.39 5.10 11.74
CA PHE A 81 4.33 5.84 13.00
C PHE A 81 4.92 5.02 14.15
N GLY A 82 5.78 5.64 14.99
CA GLY A 82 6.24 5.03 16.23
C GLY A 82 7.75 4.92 16.41
N MET A 83 8.12 4.43 17.59
CA MET A 83 9.50 4.37 18.10
C MET A 83 10.53 3.66 17.19
N PRO A 84 10.21 2.59 16.48
CA PRO A 84 11.20 1.94 15.63
C PRO A 84 11.75 2.84 14.53
N ALA A 85 10.91 3.67 13.90
CA ALA A 85 11.36 4.65 12.91
C ALA A 85 12.21 5.75 13.56
N GLU A 86 11.80 6.24 14.73
CA GLU A 86 12.51 7.26 15.48
C GLU A 86 13.88 6.76 15.95
N ASN A 87 13.96 5.54 16.47
CA ASN A 87 15.22 4.94 16.91
C ASN A 87 16.17 4.71 15.75
N ALA A 88 15.68 4.21 14.60
CA ALA A 88 16.48 4.03 13.40
C ALA A 88 17.01 5.37 12.86
N ALA A 89 16.18 6.38 12.82
CA ALA A 89 16.57 7.73 12.41
C ALA A 89 17.64 8.32 13.36
N ARG A 90 17.45 8.16 14.67
CA ARG A 90 18.41 8.62 15.69
C ARG A 90 19.78 7.92 15.54
N GLN A 91 19.78 6.60 15.32
CA GLN A 91 21.02 5.83 15.08
C GLN A 91 21.75 6.30 13.83
N ASN A 92 21.02 6.69 12.78
CA ASN A 92 21.58 7.19 11.54
C ASN A 92 21.80 8.72 11.54
N LYS A 93 21.56 9.40 12.67
CA LYS A 93 21.68 10.87 12.80
C LYS A 93 20.86 11.63 11.76
N LEU A 94 19.67 11.14 11.46
CA LEU A 94 18.72 11.71 10.50
C LEU A 94 17.42 12.12 11.22
N ASP A 95 16.71 13.05 10.61
CA ASP A 95 15.34 13.37 11.02
C ASP A 95 14.40 12.19 10.75
N PRO A 96 13.54 11.78 11.71
CA PRO A 96 12.63 10.65 11.56
C PRO A 96 11.71 10.75 10.34
N LYS A 97 11.22 11.94 10.01
CA LYS A 97 10.38 12.14 8.84
C LYS A 97 11.14 11.86 7.56
N THR A 98 12.31 12.47 7.41
CA THR A 98 13.17 12.28 6.23
C THR A 98 13.59 10.83 6.04
N TRP A 99 13.93 10.14 7.14
CA TRP A 99 14.25 8.71 7.13
C TRP A 99 13.08 7.86 6.63
N THR A 100 11.89 8.09 7.20
CA THR A 100 10.69 7.35 6.88
C THR A 100 10.25 7.55 5.44
N GLU A 101 10.19 8.80 4.97
CA GLU A 101 9.82 9.13 3.58
C GLU A 101 10.78 8.52 2.56
N LYS A 102 12.08 8.53 2.85
CA LYS A 102 13.08 7.87 1.99
C LYS A 102 12.85 6.37 1.90
N ASN A 103 12.58 5.70 3.02
CA ASN A 103 12.34 4.27 3.05
C ASN A 103 11.03 3.90 2.32
N ILE A 104 9.96 4.67 2.52
CA ILE A 104 8.72 4.52 1.78
C ILE A 104 8.97 4.60 0.27
N SER A 105 9.71 5.60 -0.19
CA SER A 105 10.05 5.76 -1.61
C SER A 105 10.81 4.55 -2.18
N VAL A 106 11.79 4.03 -1.43
CA VAL A 106 12.56 2.86 -1.84
C VAL A 106 11.66 1.62 -1.92
N MET A 107 10.89 1.34 -0.86
CA MET A 107 10.00 0.17 -0.81
C MET A 107 8.90 0.25 -1.86
N LYS A 108 8.30 1.42 -2.07
CA LYS A 108 7.30 1.65 -3.13
C LYS A 108 7.84 1.32 -4.51
N THR A 109 9.06 1.77 -4.80
CA THR A 109 9.74 1.46 -6.07
C THR A 109 9.95 -0.05 -6.24
N GLN A 110 10.31 -0.75 -5.17
CA GLN A 110 10.48 -2.21 -5.19
C GLN A 110 9.15 -2.95 -5.36
N LEU A 111 8.09 -2.53 -4.64
CA LEU A 111 6.75 -3.13 -4.76
C LEU A 111 6.14 -2.91 -6.15
N LYS A 112 6.32 -1.73 -6.74
CA LYS A 112 5.87 -1.46 -8.13
C LYS A 112 6.53 -2.40 -9.14
N LYS A 113 7.80 -2.76 -8.94
CA LYS A 113 8.51 -3.72 -9.81
C LYS A 113 7.94 -5.15 -9.75
N LEU A 114 7.23 -5.52 -8.68
CA LEU A 114 6.55 -6.81 -8.60
C LEU A 114 5.29 -6.86 -9.48
N GLY A 115 4.81 -5.72 -9.98
CA GLY A 115 3.64 -5.65 -10.85
C GLY A 115 2.32 -6.01 -10.16
N LEU A 116 2.20 -5.75 -8.86
CA LEU A 116 1.01 -6.04 -8.07
C LEU A 116 -0.17 -5.14 -8.48
N SER A 117 -1.40 -5.65 -8.37
CA SER A 117 -2.64 -4.93 -8.70
C SER A 117 -3.09 -3.96 -7.59
N ILE A 118 -2.16 -3.18 -7.07
CA ILE A 118 -2.39 -2.22 -6.00
C ILE A 118 -2.93 -0.92 -6.58
N ASP A 119 -3.97 -0.38 -5.94
CA ASP A 119 -4.49 0.96 -6.20
C ASP A 119 -3.62 2.02 -5.48
N TRP A 120 -2.59 2.49 -6.17
CA TRP A 120 -1.67 3.49 -5.64
C TRP A 120 -2.29 4.88 -5.45
N ASP A 121 -3.47 5.15 -6.05
CA ASP A 121 -4.23 6.39 -5.81
C ASP A 121 -4.89 6.37 -4.41
N LYS A 122 -4.94 5.20 -3.76
CA LYS A 122 -5.46 4.97 -2.40
C LYS A 122 -4.37 4.69 -1.37
N GLU A 123 -3.13 5.10 -1.69
CA GLU A 123 -2.01 4.99 -0.77
C GLU A 123 -2.21 5.87 0.46
N ILE A 124 -1.92 5.33 1.63
CA ILE A 124 -1.99 6.04 2.91
C ILE A 124 -0.72 5.85 3.73
N SER A 125 -0.46 6.75 4.66
CA SER A 125 0.65 6.65 5.61
C SER A 125 0.13 6.98 7.01
N THR A 126 0.36 6.09 7.97
CA THR A 126 -0.19 6.24 9.33
C THR A 126 0.39 7.44 10.08
N CYS A 127 1.57 7.94 9.68
CA CYS A 127 2.16 9.15 10.23
C CYS A 127 1.65 10.45 9.58
N SER A 128 0.78 10.36 8.57
CA SER A 128 0.17 11.54 7.95
C SER A 128 -0.89 12.15 8.87
N PRO A 129 -0.91 13.49 9.04
CA PRO A 129 -1.97 14.17 9.78
C PRO A 129 -3.38 13.83 9.29
N ASP A 130 -3.56 13.66 7.99
CA ASP A 130 -4.84 13.29 7.39
C ASP A 130 -5.31 11.89 7.82
N TYR A 131 -4.37 11.01 8.16
CA TYR A 131 -4.68 9.68 8.67
C TYR A 131 -4.98 9.70 10.18
N TYR A 132 -4.09 10.26 11.01
CA TYR A 132 -4.24 10.13 12.46
C TYR A 132 -5.20 11.14 13.11
N ARG A 133 -5.47 12.29 12.47
CA ARG A 133 -6.38 13.30 13.01
C ARG A 133 -7.80 12.77 13.24
N PRO A 134 -8.44 12.06 12.28
CA PRO A 134 -9.76 11.44 12.53
C PRO A 134 -9.73 10.40 13.64
N VAL A 135 -8.66 9.61 13.75
CA VAL A 135 -8.49 8.60 14.81
C VAL A 135 -8.42 9.25 16.18
N SER A 136 -7.59 10.29 16.34
CA SER A 136 -7.44 11.03 17.58
C SER A 136 -8.78 11.67 18.01
N TYR A 137 -9.51 12.24 17.05
CA TYR A 137 -10.82 12.82 17.31
C TYR A 137 -11.83 11.76 17.81
N THR A 138 -11.87 10.59 17.19
CA THR A 138 -12.74 9.49 17.60
C THR A 138 -12.41 9.01 19.01
N HIS A 139 -11.14 8.84 19.34
CA HIS A 139 -10.71 8.40 20.67
C HIS A 139 -11.00 9.43 21.76
N LEU A 140 -10.79 10.72 21.48
CA LEU A 140 -11.12 11.78 22.44
C LEU A 140 -12.62 11.86 22.73
N ARG A 141 -13.46 11.68 21.71
CA ARG A 141 -14.92 11.70 21.85
C ARG A 141 -15.54 10.43 22.42
N ALA A 142 -14.84 9.30 22.39
CA ALA A 142 -15.35 8.07 22.98
C ALA A 142 -15.69 8.22 24.47
N HIS A 143 -15.00 9.11 25.19
CA HIS A 143 -15.31 9.46 26.58
C HIS A 143 -16.59 10.28 26.72
N GLU A 144 -16.95 11.10 25.74
CA GLU A 144 -18.18 11.90 25.77
C GLU A 144 -19.43 11.05 25.51
N THR A 145 -19.30 9.96 24.71
CA THR A 145 -20.44 9.08 24.38
C THR A 145 -20.77 8.06 25.47
N LEU A 146 -19.86 7.83 26.42
CA LEU A 146 -20.09 6.95 27.58
C LEU A 146 -20.80 7.63 28.74
N GLN A 147 -21.07 8.94 28.67
CA GLN A 147 -21.75 9.72 29.71
C GLN A 147 -23.23 10.01 29.39
N HIS A 148 -23.76 9.45 28.33
CA HIS A 148 -25.16 9.48 27.94
C HIS A 148 -25.70 8.05 27.82
#